data_1eafd633fd98408f7e31ceb0b850ee3e
#
_entry.id   1eafd633fd98408f7e31ceb0b850ee3e
#
_cell.length_a   1.000
_cell.length_b   1.000
_cell.length_c   1.000
_cell.angle_alpha   90.00
_cell.angle_beta   90.00
_cell.angle_gamma   90.00
#
_symmetry.space_group_name_H-M   'P 1'
#
loop_
_entity.id
_entity.type
_entity.pdbx_description
1 polymer ?
#
loop_
_entity_poly.entity_id
_entity_poly.type
_entity_poly.pdbx_seq_one_letter_code
_entity_poly.pdbx_strand_id
1 'polypeptide(L)'
;MVMMLNQQPQGQGQQTLSQVSSQLMQQPTISQNINSSVGKISDSHGLSSIGLLELAHREYQAVDYENAEKHCMQLWRQDSTNTGVLLLLSSIHFQCRRLDKSAQFSTLAIKQNPLLAEAYSNLGNVYKERGQLPEALENYRRAVRLKPDFIDGYINLAAALVAARDMESAVQAYITALQYNPDLYCVRSDLGNLLKALGRLEEAKIIWTRHILLSAKHFFWTSLRRSSTGASLSNIFL
;
A
#
# COMPACT_ATOMS: atom_id res chain seq x y z
N MET A 1 -19.68 45.29 -32.66
CA MET A 1 -20.45 44.03 -32.80
C MET A 1 -19.49 42.97 -33.33
N VAL A 2 -18.73 42.28 -32.47
CA VAL A 2 -18.10 41.00 -32.73
C VAL A 2 -17.99 40.27 -31.40
N MET A 3 -18.79 39.21 -31.24
CA MET A 3 -18.72 38.27 -30.12
C MET A 3 -17.48 37.38 -30.31
N MET A 4 -16.59 37.36 -29.35
CA MET A 4 -15.56 36.35 -29.23
C MET A 4 -16.05 35.29 -28.23
N LEU A 5 -16.32 34.09 -28.74
CA LEU A 5 -16.61 32.89 -27.98
C LEU A 5 -15.35 32.45 -27.25
N ASN A 6 -15.42 32.41 -25.94
CA ASN A 6 -14.43 31.85 -25.05
C ASN A 6 -14.69 30.35 -24.93
N GLN A 7 -13.93 29.52 -25.66
CA GLN A 7 -13.95 28.06 -25.45
C GLN A 7 -12.94 27.72 -24.35
N GLN A 8 -13.45 27.25 -23.23
CA GLN A 8 -12.64 26.60 -22.19
C GLN A 8 -12.22 25.19 -22.66
N PRO A 9 -10.99 24.78 -22.47
CA PRO A 9 -10.62 23.39 -22.67
C PRO A 9 -11.16 22.52 -21.52
N GLN A 10 -11.95 21.53 -21.91
CA GLN A 10 -12.48 20.52 -21.01
C GLN A 10 -11.34 19.68 -20.40
N GLY A 11 -11.45 19.43 -19.09
CA GLY A 11 -10.47 18.77 -18.26
C GLY A 11 -10.23 17.31 -18.65
N GLN A 12 -8.98 16.99 -18.86
CA GLN A 12 -8.51 15.61 -18.82
C GLN A 12 -8.30 15.20 -17.37
N GLY A 13 -8.86 14.01 -17.06
CA GLY A 13 -9.06 13.44 -15.75
C GLY A 13 -7.91 13.54 -14.77
N GLN A 14 -8.17 14.22 -13.68
CA GLN A 14 -7.45 14.05 -12.43
C GLN A 14 -7.80 12.66 -11.89
N GLN A 15 -6.91 11.69 -12.09
CA GLN A 15 -6.94 10.46 -11.30
C GLN A 15 -6.71 10.86 -9.83
N THR A 16 -7.70 10.61 -8.99
CA THR A 16 -7.64 10.96 -7.58
C THR A 16 -6.59 10.11 -6.87
N LEU A 17 -5.83 10.72 -5.96
CA LEU A 17 -4.82 10.08 -5.09
C LEU A 17 -5.33 8.80 -4.38
N SER A 18 -6.66 8.61 -4.26
CA SER A 18 -7.28 7.41 -3.73
C SER A 18 -7.12 6.19 -4.64
N GLN A 19 -7.06 6.38 -5.98
CA GLN A 19 -6.83 5.28 -6.93
C GLN A 19 -5.37 4.81 -6.89
N VAL A 20 -4.43 5.72 -6.62
CA VAL A 20 -3.01 5.39 -6.49
C VAL A 20 -2.74 4.62 -5.20
N SER A 21 -3.40 5.00 -4.09
CA SER A 21 -3.31 4.24 -2.81
C SER A 21 -3.84 2.82 -2.93
N SER A 22 -4.88 2.59 -3.74
CA SER A 22 -5.44 1.25 -3.97
C SER A 22 -4.51 0.36 -4.80
N GLN A 23 -3.73 0.94 -5.71
CA GLN A 23 -2.73 0.21 -6.49
C GLN A 23 -1.45 -0.10 -5.69
N LEU A 24 -1.08 0.74 -4.72
CA LEU A 24 0.09 0.53 -3.87
C LEU A 24 -0.10 -0.61 -2.84
N MET A 25 -1.34 -0.90 -2.45
CA MET A 25 -1.65 -2.05 -1.59
C MET A 25 -1.63 -3.41 -2.33
N GLN A 26 -1.44 -3.43 -3.64
CA GLN A 26 -1.43 -4.64 -4.47
C GLN A 26 -0.03 -5.17 -4.81
N GLN A 27 1.06 -4.65 -4.24
CA GLN A 27 2.38 -5.20 -4.49
C GLN A 27 2.76 -6.26 -3.46
N PRO A 28 3.17 -7.47 -3.90
CA PRO A 28 3.52 -8.57 -3.01
C PRO A 28 4.88 -8.31 -2.34
N THR A 29 4.88 -8.16 -1.01
CA THR A 29 6.11 -8.34 -0.23
C THR A 29 6.50 -9.81 -0.25
N ILE A 30 7.56 -10.07 -0.98
CA ILE A 30 8.48 -11.22 -0.93
C ILE A 30 8.00 -12.45 -0.13
N SER A 31 7.46 -13.42 -0.86
CA SER A 31 7.64 -14.84 -0.60
C SER A 31 7.64 -15.58 -1.94
N GLN A 32 8.80 -15.55 -2.61
CA GLN A 32 9.09 -16.50 -3.68
C GLN A 32 9.57 -17.79 -3.02
N ASN A 33 8.77 -18.79 -3.12
CA ASN A 33 8.99 -20.19 -3.43
C ASN A 33 7.95 -21.04 -2.71
N ILE A 34 6.89 -21.39 -3.42
CA ILE A 34 6.33 -22.74 -3.44
C ILE A 34 5.43 -22.76 -4.68
N ASN A 35 6.00 -23.17 -5.79
CA ASN A 35 5.23 -23.60 -6.96
C ASN A 35 4.90 -25.08 -6.85
N SER A 36 3.73 -25.41 -7.35
CA SER A 36 3.18 -26.72 -7.68
C SER A 36 2.32 -27.37 -6.60
N SER A 37 1.04 -27.01 -6.62
CA SER A 37 -0.10 -27.94 -6.52
C SER A 37 -1.40 -27.13 -6.44
N VAL A 38 -1.89 -26.65 -7.60
CA VAL A 38 -3.26 -26.13 -7.70
C VAL A 38 -4.19 -27.31 -7.81
N GLY A 39 -4.53 -27.90 -6.66
CA GLY A 39 -5.69 -28.77 -6.50
C GLY A 39 -6.83 -27.92 -5.93
N LYS A 40 -8.00 -27.98 -6.55
CA LYS A 40 -9.24 -27.43 -6.01
C LYS A 40 -9.43 -27.92 -4.57
N ILE A 41 -9.22 -27.05 -3.59
CA ILE A 41 -9.54 -27.34 -2.19
C ILE A 41 -10.86 -26.62 -1.89
N SER A 42 -11.93 -27.31 -2.18
CA SER A 42 -13.25 -27.03 -1.65
C SER A 42 -13.48 -27.93 -0.45
N ASP A 43 -12.86 -27.63 0.71
CA ASP A 43 -13.26 -28.21 2.00
C ASP A 43 -12.50 -27.50 3.11
N SER A 44 -13.17 -26.54 3.77
CA SER A 44 -12.62 -25.76 4.89
C SER A 44 -12.60 -26.53 6.22
N HIS A 45 -12.88 -27.84 6.22
CA HIS A 45 -13.05 -28.62 7.45
C HIS A 45 -11.77 -29.26 8.00
N GLY A 46 -10.58 -28.97 7.43
CA GLY A 46 -9.32 -29.58 7.87
C GLY A 46 -8.13 -28.64 8.04
N LEU A 47 -8.27 -27.35 7.78
CA LEU A 47 -7.16 -26.40 7.90
C LEU A 47 -6.93 -26.00 9.37
N SER A 48 -5.65 -25.98 9.80
CA SER A 48 -5.28 -25.36 11.08
C SER A 48 -5.63 -23.87 11.08
N SER A 49 -5.77 -23.27 12.27
CA SER A 49 -6.04 -21.82 12.39
C SER A 49 -5.02 -20.96 11.61
N ILE A 50 -3.77 -21.40 11.54
CA ILE A 50 -2.72 -20.72 10.76
C ILE A 50 -3.01 -20.85 9.27
N GLY A 51 -3.30 -22.05 8.77
CA GLY A 51 -3.60 -22.26 7.34
C GLY A 51 -4.87 -21.55 6.90
N LEU A 52 -5.87 -21.41 7.78
CA LEU A 52 -7.08 -20.65 7.48
C LEU A 52 -6.82 -19.15 7.42
N LEU A 53 -5.93 -18.61 8.25
CA LEU A 53 -5.52 -17.20 8.18
C LEU A 53 -4.71 -16.91 6.90
N GLU A 54 -3.82 -17.79 6.50
CA GLU A 54 -3.08 -17.68 5.24
C GLU A 54 -4.01 -17.74 4.02
N LEU A 55 -5.03 -18.60 4.08
CA LEU A 55 -6.06 -18.65 3.04
C LEU A 55 -6.81 -17.33 2.94
N ALA A 56 -7.27 -16.79 4.07
CA ALA A 56 -7.96 -15.50 4.12
C ALA A 56 -7.10 -14.36 3.59
N HIS A 57 -5.78 -14.35 3.84
CA HIS A 57 -4.86 -13.38 3.25
C HIS A 57 -4.76 -13.52 1.73
N ARG A 58 -4.68 -14.74 1.20
CA ARG A 58 -4.66 -14.98 -0.26
C ARG A 58 -5.95 -14.52 -0.93
N GLU A 59 -7.10 -14.81 -0.31
CA GLU A 59 -8.41 -14.35 -0.80
C GLU A 59 -8.50 -12.82 -0.78
N TYR A 60 -8.03 -12.17 0.28
CA TYR A 60 -7.95 -10.72 0.35
C TYR A 60 -7.09 -10.14 -0.79
N GLN A 61 -5.93 -10.73 -1.07
CA GLN A 61 -5.07 -10.32 -2.18
C GLN A 61 -5.71 -10.58 -3.56
N ALA A 62 -6.52 -11.64 -3.67
CA ALA A 62 -7.30 -11.94 -4.86
C ALA A 62 -8.58 -11.07 -5.01
N VAL A 63 -8.78 -10.10 -4.09
CA VAL A 63 -9.97 -9.22 -4.05
C VAL A 63 -11.27 -9.98 -3.73
N ASP A 64 -11.16 -11.23 -3.28
CA ASP A 64 -12.29 -12.04 -2.79
C ASP A 64 -12.56 -11.72 -1.32
N TYR A 65 -13.10 -10.52 -1.09
CA TYR A 65 -13.34 -10.01 0.26
C TYR A 65 -14.43 -10.77 1.01
N GLU A 66 -15.36 -11.42 0.30
CA GLU A 66 -16.45 -12.19 0.90
C GLU A 66 -15.92 -13.47 1.58
N ASN A 67 -15.13 -14.26 0.88
CA ASN A 67 -14.54 -15.46 1.44
C ASN A 67 -13.49 -15.12 2.50
N ALA A 68 -12.65 -14.10 2.26
CA ALA A 68 -11.70 -13.62 3.25
C ALA A 68 -12.38 -13.20 4.57
N GLU A 69 -13.50 -12.46 4.51
CA GLU A 69 -14.30 -12.08 5.69
C GLU A 69 -14.85 -13.30 6.41
N LYS A 70 -15.43 -14.25 5.67
CA LYS A 70 -16.00 -15.48 6.21
C LYS A 70 -14.97 -16.29 7.02
N HIS A 71 -13.77 -16.50 6.45
CA HIS A 71 -12.70 -17.22 7.12
C HIS A 71 -12.14 -16.45 8.31
N CYS A 72 -11.95 -15.14 8.20
CA CYS A 72 -11.56 -14.29 9.33
C CYS A 72 -12.60 -14.29 10.45
N MET A 73 -13.89 -14.25 10.14
CA MET A 73 -14.95 -14.32 11.16
C MET A 73 -15.02 -15.69 11.84
N GLN A 74 -14.70 -16.76 11.13
CA GLN A 74 -14.56 -18.09 11.72
C GLN A 74 -13.39 -18.12 12.74
N LEU A 75 -12.23 -17.58 12.38
CA LEU A 75 -11.06 -17.47 13.25
C LEU A 75 -11.34 -16.55 14.46
N TRP A 76 -11.99 -15.42 14.24
CA TRP A 76 -12.32 -14.46 15.28
C TRP A 76 -13.27 -15.05 16.35
N ARG A 77 -14.19 -15.95 15.95
CA ARG A 77 -15.05 -16.68 16.91
C ARG A 77 -14.26 -17.68 17.76
N GLN A 78 -13.16 -18.22 17.25
CA GLN A 78 -12.29 -19.14 17.99
C GLN A 78 -11.34 -18.38 18.93
N ASP A 79 -10.75 -17.28 18.43
CA ASP A 79 -9.86 -16.39 19.17
C ASP A 79 -10.13 -14.93 18.81
N SER A 80 -10.91 -14.27 19.66
CA SER A 80 -11.28 -12.86 19.47
C SER A 80 -10.12 -11.88 19.77
N THR A 81 -9.00 -12.37 20.29
CA THR A 81 -7.84 -11.56 20.67
C THR A 81 -6.73 -11.58 19.61
N ASN A 82 -6.83 -12.43 18.60
CA ASN A 82 -5.85 -12.54 17.54
C ASN A 82 -5.73 -11.26 16.72
N THR A 83 -4.65 -10.52 16.94
CA THR A 83 -4.42 -9.21 16.31
C THR A 83 -4.27 -9.31 14.79
N GLY A 84 -3.72 -10.39 14.24
CA GLY A 84 -3.62 -10.62 12.80
C GLY A 84 -4.99 -10.72 12.14
N VAL A 85 -5.91 -11.47 12.75
CA VAL A 85 -7.31 -11.59 12.30
C VAL A 85 -8.01 -10.24 12.38
N LEU A 86 -7.85 -9.50 13.49
CA LEU A 86 -8.44 -8.18 13.66
C LEU A 86 -7.95 -7.16 12.61
N LEU A 87 -6.65 -7.17 12.31
CA LEU A 87 -6.07 -6.33 11.25
C LEU A 87 -6.65 -6.67 9.88
N LEU A 88 -6.73 -7.95 9.54
CA LEU A 88 -7.26 -8.38 8.25
C LEU A 88 -8.74 -8.03 8.12
N LEU A 89 -9.56 -8.24 9.17
CA LEU A 89 -10.96 -7.81 9.19
C LEU A 89 -11.09 -6.29 9.02
N SER A 90 -10.24 -5.51 9.69
CA SER A 90 -10.21 -4.06 9.52
C SER A 90 -9.95 -3.69 8.06
N SER A 91 -8.95 -4.31 7.42
CA SER A 91 -8.58 -4.05 6.03
C SER A 91 -9.70 -4.47 5.05
N ILE A 92 -10.29 -5.65 5.24
CA ILE A 92 -11.43 -6.13 4.43
C ILE A 92 -12.59 -5.14 4.49
N HIS A 93 -13.00 -4.74 5.71
CA HIS A 93 -14.10 -3.81 5.89
C HIS A 93 -13.80 -2.43 5.30
N PHE A 94 -12.54 -1.98 5.36
CA PHE A 94 -12.11 -0.75 4.70
C PHE A 94 -12.28 -0.82 3.18
N GLN A 95 -11.81 -1.90 2.55
CA GLN A 95 -11.96 -2.10 1.10
C GLN A 95 -13.44 -2.18 0.67
N CYS A 96 -14.27 -2.78 1.51
CA CYS A 96 -15.73 -2.84 1.30
C CYS A 96 -16.47 -1.54 1.66
N ARG A 97 -15.75 -0.43 1.95
CA ARG A 97 -16.33 0.86 2.36
C ARG A 97 -17.16 0.83 3.65
N ARG A 98 -17.03 -0.21 4.45
CA ARG A 98 -17.70 -0.37 5.75
C ARG A 98 -16.83 0.26 6.86
N LEU A 99 -16.67 1.58 6.81
CA LEU A 99 -15.71 2.34 7.60
C LEU A 99 -15.88 2.18 9.12
N ASP A 100 -17.13 2.07 9.59
CA ASP A 100 -17.42 1.90 11.02
C ASP A 100 -16.90 0.54 11.54
N LYS A 101 -17.11 -0.53 10.79
CA LYS A 101 -16.59 -1.85 11.15
C LYS A 101 -15.07 -1.88 11.07
N SER A 102 -14.47 -1.26 10.06
CA SER A 102 -13.01 -1.13 9.96
C SER A 102 -12.43 -0.43 11.17
N ALA A 103 -13.01 0.70 11.61
CA ALA A 103 -12.59 1.40 12.82
C ALA A 103 -12.75 0.54 14.08
N GLN A 104 -13.85 -0.20 14.20
CA GLN A 104 -14.08 -1.10 15.34
C GLN A 104 -13.00 -2.17 15.45
N PHE A 105 -12.68 -2.87 14.35
CA PHE A 105 -11.65 -3.90 14.36
C PHE A 105 -10.24 -3.33 14.57
N SER A 106 -9.92 -2.16 14.01
CA SER A 106 -8.64 -1.47 14.30
C SER A 106 -8.54 -1.11 15.79
N THR A 107 -9.62 -0.58 16.37
CA THR A 107 -9.66 -0.21 17.79
C THR A 107 -9.53 -1.46 18.69
N LEU A 108 -10.17 -2.56 18.33
CA LEU A 108 -10.00 -3.83 19.04
C LEU A 108 -8.55 -4.34 18.97
N ALA A 109 -7.92 -4.25 17.79
CA ALA A 109 -6.51 -4.62 17.61
C ALA A 109 -5.59 -3.78 18.50
N ILE A 110 -5.80 -2.46 18.56
CA ILE A 110 -5.06 -1.54 19.44
C ILE A 110 -5.28 -1.88 20.92
N LYS A 111 -6.51 -2.26 21.31
CA LYS A 111 -6.81 -2.67 22.67
C LYS A 111 -6.05 -3.94 23.08
N GLN A 112 -5.91 -4.91 22.17
CA GLN A 112 -5.15 -6.13 22.39
C GLN A 112 -3.63 -5.87 22.39
N ASN A 113 -3.16 -5.05 21.46
CA ASN A 113 -1.74 -4.68 21.37
C ASN A 113 -1.60 -3.17 21.08
N PRO A 114 -1.36 -2.34 22.11
CA PRO A 114 -1.19 -0.90 21.96
C PRO A 114 0.06 -0.47 21.17
N LEU A 115 0.98 -1.41 20.87
CA LEU A 115 2.19 -1.16 20.10
C LEU A 115 2.07 -1.60 18.64
N LEU A 116 0.88 -1.98 18.20
CA LEU A 116 0.62 -2.48 16.85
C LEU A 116 0.47 -1.34 15.84
N ALA A 117 1.56 -0.98 15.18
CA ALA A 117 1.65 0.15 14.24
C ALA A 117 0.62 0.06 13.10
N GLU A 118 0.42 -1.14 12.57
CA GLU A 118 -0.51 -1.41 11.46
C GLU A 118 -1.96 -1.07 11.83
N ALA A 119 -2.36 -1.29 13.09
CA ALA A 119 -3.71 -0.97 13.55
C ALA A 119 -3.96 0.55 13.59
N TYR A 120 -2.96 1.33 14.01
CA TYR A 120 -3.04 2.78 13.94
C TYR A 120 -3.07 3.28 12.49
N SER A 121 -2.29 2.67 11.58
CA SER A 121 -2.34 3.02 10.16
C SER A 121 -3.71 2.75 9.55
N ASN A 122 -4.32 1.60 9.85
CA ASN A 122 -5.66 1.26 9.41
C ASN A 122 -6.72 2.24 9.94
N LEU A 123 -6.63 2.62 11.21
CA LEU A 123 -7.52 3.61 11.81
C LEU A 123 -7.31 5.00 11.18
N GLY A 124 -6.07 5.37 10.88
CA GLY A 124 -5.73 6.58 10.13
C GLY A 124 -6.37 6.60 8.74
N ASN A 125 -6.37 5.47 8.02
CA ASN A 125 -7.04 5.33 6.73
C ASN A 125 -8.54 5.60 6.86
N VAL A 126 -9.18 5.08 7.90
CA VAL A 126 -10.63 5.32 8.15
C VAL A 126 -10.90 6.80 8.38
N TYR A 127 -10.11 7.47 9.25
CA TYR A 127 -10.29 8.89 9.52
C TYR A 127 -10.05 9.75 8.28
N LYS A 128 -9.05 9.39 7.46
CA LYS A 128 -8.79 10.08 6.19
C LYS A 128 -9.99 9.97 5.23
N GLU A 129 -10.58 8.79 5.08
CA GLU A 129 -11.77 8.58 4.23
C GLU A 129 -13.02 9.33 4.76
N ARG A 130 -13.10 9.57 6.05
CA ARG A 130 -14.15 10.40 6.68
C ARG A 130 -13.88 11.91 6.56
N GLY A 131 -12.75 12.32 5.99
CA GLY A 131 -12.32 13.72 5.93
C GLY A 131 -11.79 14.27 7.26
N GLN A 132 -11.58 13.44 8.26
CA GLN A 132 -11.06 13.80 9.58
C GLN A 132 -9.53 13.78 9.55
N LEU A 133 -8.94 14.75 8.82
CA LEU A 133 -7.49 14.81 8.60
C LEU A 133 -6.64 14.94 9.86
N PRO A 134 -7.03 15.74 10.89
CA PRO A 134 -6.25 15.84 12.12
C PRO A 134 -6.09 14.47 12.82
N GLU A 135 -7.19 13.72 12.95
CA GLU A 135 -7.21 12.40 13.57
C GLU A 135 -6.43 11.38 12.72
N ALA A 136 -6.55 11.46 11.40
CA ALA A 136 -5.77 10.62 10.50
C ALA A 136 -4.27 10.84 10.68
N LEU A 137 -3.82 12.10 10.69
CA LEU A 137 -2.43 12.47 10.87
C LEU A 137 -1.87 12.00 12.22
N GLU A 138 -2.63 12.15 13.31
CA GLU A 138 -2.19 11.67 14.63
C GLU A 138 -2.00 10.14 14.64
N ASN A 139 -2.92 9.39 14.04
CA ASN A 139 -2.83 7.95 13.96
C ASN A 139 -1.65 7.50 13.08
N TYR A 140 -1.41 8.13 11.92
CA TYR A 140 -0.24 7.80 11.09
C TYR A 140 1.09 8.16 11.78
N ARG A 141 1.17 9.33 12.44
CA ARG A 141 2.37 9.68 13.22
C ARG A 141 2.63 8.68 14.33
N ARG A 142 1.60 8.18 14.99
CA ARG A 142 1.73 7.13 15.99
C ARG A 142 2.22 5.83 15.40
N ALA A 143 1.70 5.41 14.24
CA ALA A 143 2.14 4.22 13.55
C ALA A 143 3.65 4.25 13.23
N VAL A 144 4.15 5.34 12.63
CA VAL A 144 5.58 5.46 12.27
C VAL A 144 6.50 5.66 13.49
N ARG A 145 5.99 6.20 14.61
CA ARG A 145 6.75 6.24 15.87
C ARG A 145 6.89 4.86 16.50
N LEU A 146 5.85 4.02 16.44
CA LEU A 146 5.87 2.67 16.97
C LEU A 146 6.73 1.72 16.14
N LYS A 147 6.73 1.90 14.82
CA LYS A 147 7.49 1.09 13.87
C LYS A 147 8.21 2.02 12.89
N PRO A 148 9.47 2.43 13.20
CA PRO A 148 10.22 3.38 12.38
C PRO A 148 10.54 2.91 10.97
N ASP A 149 10.55 1.61 10.70
CA ASP A 149 10.74 0.99 9.38
C ASP A 149 9.41 0.71 8.65
N PHE A 150 8.29 1.25 9.13
CA PHE A 150 6.97 1.04 8.54
C PHE A 150 6.77 1.91 7.29
N ILE A 151 7.24 1.42 6.15
CA ILE A 151 7.21 2.12 4.86
C ILE A 151 5.80 2.60 4.50
N ASP A 152 4.79 1.71 4.57
CA ASP A 152 3.39 2.05 4.24
C ASP A 152 2.83 3.14 5.18
N GLY A 153 3.28 3.16 6.44
CA GLY A 153 2.94 4.21 7.40
C GLY A 153 3.43 5.59 6.95
N TYR A 154 4.65 5.68 6.44
CA TYR A 154 5.18 6.94 5.89
C TYR A 154 4.49 7.36 4.60
N ILE A 155 4.15 6.43 3.72
CA ILE A 155 3.41 6.71 2.49
C ILE A 155 2.03 7.28 2.82
N ASN A 156 1.30 6.63 3.73
CA ASN A 156 0.00 7.09 4.18
C ASN A 156 0.05 8.45 4.89
N LEU A 157 1.08 8.65 5.72
CA LEU A 157 1.35 9.92 6.39
C LEU A 157 1.60 11.04 5.37
N ALA A 158 2.46 10.80 4.39
CA ALA A 158 2.77 11.77 3.35
C ALA A 158 1.52 12.16 2.54
N ALA A 159 0.71 11.18 2.12
CA ALA A 159 -0.53 11.42 1.41
C ALA A 159 -1.52 12.27 2.24
N ALA A 160 -1.63 12.01 3.54
CA ALA A 160 -2.47 12.80 4.44
C ALA A 160 -1.92 14.22 4.66
N LEU A 161 -0.60 14.38 4.74
CA LEU A 161 0.07 15.69 4.84
C LEU A 161 -0.15 16.54 3.59
N VAL A 162 -0.07 15.94 2.40
CA VAL A 162 -0.42 16.62 1.13
C VAL A 162 -1.87 17.10 1.16
N ALA A 163 -2.80 16.28 1.62
CA ALA A 163 -4.21 16.66 1.77
C ALA A 163 -4.41 17.80 2.78
N ALA A 164 -3.60 17.80 3.84
CA ALA A 164 -3.58 18.86 4.87
C ALA A 164 -2.82 20.14 4.43
N ARG A 165 -2.25 20.18 3.21
CA ARG A 165 -1.42 21.26 2.68
C ARG A 165 -0.08 21.46 3.40
N ASP A 166 0.37 20.49 4.20
CA ASP A 166 1.70 20.46 4.80
C ASP A 166 2.69 19.76 3.86
N MET A 167 3.06 20.48 2.80
CA MET A 167 3.86 19.92 1.71
C MET A 167 5.28 19.57 2.13
N GLU A 168 5.90 20.37 3.01
CA GLU A 168 7.28 20.12 3.45
C GLU A 168 7.38 18.86 4.32
N SER A 169 6.46 18.68 5.26
CA SER A 169 6.39 17.43 6.03
C SER A 169 6.09 16.23 5.15
N ALA A 170 5.26 16.38 4.10
CA ALA A 170 5.00 15.32 3.14
C ALA A 170 6.26 14.91 2.37
N VAL A 171 7.08 15.88 1.92
CA VAL A 171 8.39 15.61 1.29
C VAL A 171 9.27 14.78 2.20
N GLN A 172 9.37 15.14 3.49
CA GLN A 172 10.20 14.41 4.46
C GLN A 172 9.69 12.97 4.66
N ALA A 173 8.37 12.77 4.75
CA ALA A 173 7.79 11.44 4.90
C ALA A 173 8.05 10.55 3.68
N TYR A 174 7.91 11.07 2.45
CA TYR A 174 8.27 10.33 1.24
C TYR A 174 9.77 10.01 1.15
N ILE A 175 10.64 10.96 1.52
CA ILE A 175 12.08 10.71 1.57
C ILE A 175 12.40 9.58 2.54
N THR A 176 11.78 9.59 3.72
CA THR A 176 11.98 8.52 4.72
C THR A 176 11.52 7.16 4.20
N ALA A 177 10.37 7.08 3.54
CA ALA A 177 9.92 5.84 2.90
C ALA A 177 10.94 5.31 1.87
N LEU A 178 11.51 6.22 1.05
CA LEU A 178 12.53 5.88 0.04
C LEU A 178 13.91 5.55 0.63
N GLN A 179 14.21 5.97 1.86
CA GLN A 179 15.43 5.55 2.57
C GLN A 179 15.35 4.06 2.96
N TYR A 180 14.15 3.61 3.41
CA TYR A 180 13.93 2.20 3.75
C TYR A 180 13.79 1.31 2.51
N ASN A 181 13.13 1.79 1.46
CA ASN A 181 13.03 1.09 0.18
C ASN A 181 13.22 2.04 -1.00
N PRO A 182 14.43 2.09 -1.57
CA PRO A 182 14.70 2.97 -2.72
C PRO A 182 13.97 2.57 -4.01
N ASP A 183 13.42 1.37 -4.12
CA ASP A 183 12.82 0.85 -5.35
C ASP A 183 11.31 1.13 -5.46
N LEU A 184 10.75 1.95 -4.56
CA LEU A 184 9.35 2.36 -4.59
C LEU A 184 9.11 3.40 -5.69
N TYR A 185 8.86 2.94 -6.92
CA TYR A 185 8.71 3.81 -8.09
C TYR A 185 7.55 4.79 -7.97
N CYS A 186 6.41 4.36 -7.43
CA CYS A 186 5.24 5.22 -7.24
C CYS A 186 5.54 6.35 -6.26
N VAL A 187 6.16 6.04 -5.11
CA VAL A 187 6.55 7.03 -4.09
C VAL A 187 7.54 8.05 -4.65
N ARG A 188 8.48 7.58 -5.48
CA ARG A 188 9.44 8.47 -6.14
C ARG A 188 8.76 9.41 -7.13
N SER A 189 7.77 8.90 -7.88
CA SER A 189 6.95 9.72 -8.77
C SER A 189 6.16 10.77 -8.00
N ASP A 190 5.51 10.38 -6.89
CA ASP A 190 4.74 11.29 -6.05
C ASP A 190 5.61 12.38 -5.44
N LEU A 191 6.80 12.01 -4.92
CA LEU A 191 7.78 12.97 -4.41
C LEU A 191 8.25 13.93 -5.51
N GLY A 192 8.56 13.44 -6.70
CA GLY A 192 8.97 14.27 -7.82
C GLY A 192 7.89 15.27 -8.23
N ASN A 193 6.63 14.83 -8.29
CA ASN A 193 5.48 15.70 -8.57
C ASN A 193 5.27 16.74 -7.47
N LEU A 194 5.41 16.36 -6.21
CA LEU A 194 5.31 17.27 -5.07
C LEU A 194 6.40 18.33 -5.09
N LEU A 195 7.66 17.94 -5.31
CA LEU A 195 8.79 18.86 -5.45
C LEU A 195 8.60 19.83 -6.62
N LYS A 196 8.09 19.36 -7.75
CA LYS A 196 7.74 20.21 -8.89
C LYS A 196 6.67 21.24 -8.52
N ALA A 197 5.63 20.82 -7.81
CA ALA A 197 4.56 21.71 -7.35
C ALA A 197 5.06 22.78 -6.37
N LEU A 198 6.11 22.49 -5.59
CA LEU A 198 6.81 23.42 -4.70
C LEU A 198 7.82 24.32 -5.42
N GLY A 199 8.01 24.17 -6.74
CA GLY A 199 9.03 24.90 -7.49
C GLY A 199 10.47 24.40 -7.29
N ARG A 200 10.67 23.30 -6.55
CA ARG A 200 11.98 22.67 -6.26
C ARG A 200 12.42 21.80 -7.44
N LEU A 201 12.60 22.43 -8.62
CA LEU A 201 12.74 21.72 -9.90
C LEU A 201 14.03 20.90 -10.00
N GLU A 202 15.14 21.36 -9.44
CA GLU A 202 16.40 20.61 -9.48
C GLU A 202 16.33 19.33 -8.64
N GLU A 203 15.71 19.39 -7.50
CA GLU A 203 15.47 18.20 -6.67
C GLU A 203 14.51 17.22 -7.36
N ALA A 204 13.45 17.72 -7.97
CA ALA A 204 12.55 16.90 -8.76
C ALA A 204 13.27 16.18 -9.92
N LYS A 205 14.16 16.87 -10.63
CA LYS A 205 14.99 16.27 -11.70
C LYS A 205 15.85 15.12 -11.17
N ILE A 206 16.51 15.32 -10.03
CA ILE A 206 17.36 14.28 -9.40
C ILE A 206 16.52 13.03 -9.07
N ILE A 207 15.35 13.23 -8.48
CA ILE A 207 14.42 12.13 -8.13
C ILE A 207 13.99 11.38 -9.38
N TRP A 208 13.62 12.08 -10.47
CA TRP A 208 13.17 11.45 -11.71
C TRP A 208 14.30 10.80 -12.50
N THR A 209 15.49 11.41 -12.55
CA THR A 209 16.65 10.80 -13.21
C THR A 209 17.03 9.46 -12.55
N ARG A 210 17.05 9.41 -11.23
CA ARG A 210 17.28 8.16 -10.49
C ARG A 210 16.17 7.14 -10.74
N HIS A 211 14.93 7.59 -10.92
CA HIS A 211 13.79 6.76 -11.31
C HIS A 211 14.04 6.10 -12.68
N ILE A 212 14.42 6.89 -13.69
CA ILE A 212 14.66 6.41 -15.07
C ILE A 212 15.81 5.38 -15.07
N LEU A 213 16.92 5.68 -14.39
CA LEU A 213 18.08 4.77 -14.33
C LEU A 213 17.76 3.44 -13.68
N LEU A 214 16.97 3.42 -12.60
CA LEU A 214 16.56 2.18 -11.93
C LEU A 214 15.54 1.41 -12.76
N SER A 215 14.59 2.08 -13.40
CA SER A 215 13.63 1.46 -14.32
C SER A 215 14.33 0.83 -15.53
N ALA A 216 15.33 1.52 -16.10
CA ALA A 216 16.12 0.99 -17.20
C ALA A 216 16.94 -0.25 -16.79
N LYS A 217 17.55 -0.26 -15.60
CA LYS A 217 18.21 -1.46 -15.05
C LYS A 217 17.23 -2.62 -14.88
N HIS A 218 16.07 -2.38 -14.31
CA HIS A 218 15.06 -3.44 -14.13
C HIS A 218 14.57 -4.01 -15.47
N PHE A 219 14.33 -3.15 -16.47
CA PHE A 219 13.93 -3.56 -17.82
C PHE A 219 15.03 -4.37 -18.50
N PHE A 220 16.28 -3.94 -18.37
CA PHE A 220 17.43 -4.66 -18.94
C PHE A 220 17.60 -6.05 -18.32
N TRP A 221 17.52 -6.17 -16.99
CA TRP A 221 17.61 -7.46 -16.29
C TRP A 221 16.41 -8.40 -16.57
N THR A 222 15.20 -7.87 -16.71
CA THR A 222 14.03 -8.68 -17.07
C THR A 222 14.08 -9.14 -18.52
N SER A 223 14.61 -8.33 -19.43
CA SER A 223 14.85 -8.69 -20.83
C SER A 223 15.93 -9.76 -20.95
N LEU A 224 17.04 -9.62 -20.23
CA LEU A 224 18.11 -10.63 -20.18
C LEU A 224 17.59 -11.97 -19.61
N ARG A 225 16.77 -11.95 -18.57
CA ARG A 225 16.20 -13.18 -17.99
C ARG A 225 15.22 -13.86 -18.95
N ARG A 226 14.50 -13.13 -19.80
CA ARG A 226 13.64 -13.70 -20.85
C ARG A 226 14.44 -14.30 -22.01
N SER A 227 15.57 -13.72 -22.36
CA SER A 227 16.42 -14.27 -23.42
C SER A 227 17.28 -15.46 -22.96
N SER A 228 17.50 -15.64 -21.66
CA SER A 228 18.31 -16.75 -21.11
C SER A 228 17.52 -18.02 -20.78
N THR A 229 16.20 -18.05 -20.96
CA THR A 229 15.42 -19.29 -20.84
C THR A 229 15.61 -20.24 -22.04
N GLY A 230 16.53 -19.94 -22.96
CA GLY A 230 16.88 -20.79 -24.11
C GLY A 230 18.38 -21.07 -24.28
N ALA A 231 19.27 -20.56 -23.41
CA ALA A 231 20.71 -20.83 -23.53
C ALA A 231 21.31 -21.18 -22.16
N SER A 232 21.82 -22.40 -22.07
CA SER A 232 22.62 -22.91 -20.94
C SER A 232 23.81 -22.00 -20.66
N LEU A 233 23.83 -21.38 -19.47
CA LEU A 233 24.97 -20.58 -18.97
C LEU A 233 26.06 -21.50 -18.44
N SER A 234 26.76 -22.26 -19.32
CA SER A 234 27.93 -23.06 -18.93
C SER A 234 29.26 -22.51 -19.43
N ASN A 235 29.35 -21.35 -20.06
CA ASN A 235 30.61 -20.83 -20.59
C ASN A 235 30.73 -19.32 -20.61
N ILE A 236 30.66 -18.63 -19.46
CA ILE A 236 31.21 -17.27 -19.34
C ILE A 236 31.79 -17.10 -17.93
N PHE A 237 32.86 -17.83 -17.64
CA PHE A 237 33.92 -17.49 -16.67
C PHE A 237 35.20 -18.20 -17.13
N LEU A 238 35.95 -17.52 -17.97
CA LEU A 238 37.40 -17.60 -18.13
C LEU A 238 37.89 -16.19 -18.39
#